data_46f6064978f2c77ec4bff432dde8194c
#
_entry.id   46f6064978f2c77ec4bff432dde8194c
#
_cell.length_a   1.000
_cell.length_b   1.000
_cell.length_c   1.000
_cell.angle_alpha   90.00
_cell.angle_beta   90.00
_cell.angle_gamma   90.00
#
_symmetry.space_group_name_H-M   'P 1'
#
loop_
_entity.id
_entity.type
_entity.pdbx_description
1 polymer ?
#
loop_
_entity_poly.entity_id
_entity_poly.type
_entity_poly.pdbx_seq_one_letter_code
_entity_poly.pdbx_strand_id
1 'polypeptide(L)'
;MPTVFRAFRLWLSLLLWFAAIFLAGCESGPSGIQQTRIDNAARIASEAPGDYYIGRRYFKVNYKFWGYVRRPGQPWSASQLVMLNEKQKLAPDRAAESFGSDNNYEYKLYGNFSGDTVYEPASNGMYPEFVLKNYELISTSPPPIFKSQVSGRAQAAVGGLTIEKPE
;
A
#
# COMPACT_ATOMS: atom_id res chain seq x y z
N MET A 1 -43.20 55.94 -14.17
CA MET A 1 -42.21 54.97 -14.65
C MET A 1 -41.16 54.51 -13.58
N PRO A 2 -41.47 54.33 -12.29
CA PRO A 2 -40.49 53.83 -11.31
C PRO A 2 -40.57 52.33 -11.05
N THR A 3 -41.58 51.61 -11.49
CA THR A 3 -41.79 50.21 -11.15
C THR A 3 -40.94 49.24 -11.96
N VAL A 4 -40.61 49.55 -13.21
CA VAL A 4 -39.80 48.73 -14.11
C VAL A 4 -38.34 48.67 -13.66
N PHE A 5 -37.80 49.78 -13.13
CA PHE A 5 -36.41 49.80 -12.63
C PHE A 5 -36.20 48.99 -11.34
N ARG A 6 -37.21 48.85 -10.51
CA ARG A 6 -37.15 48.03 -9.29
C ARG A 6 -37.19 46.53 -9.62
N ALA A 7 -37.99 46.14 -10.58
CA ALA A 7 -38.07 44.75 -11.02
C ALA A 7 -36.73 44.30 -11.70
N PHE A 8 -36.14 45.17 -12.51
CA PHE A 8 -34.85 44.87 -13.17
C PHE A 8 -33.70 44.71 -12.16
N ARG A 9 -33.65 45.50 -11.11
CA ARG A 9 -32.63 45.38 -10.05
C ARG A 9 -32.79 44.09 -9.24
N LEU A 10 -34.01 43.66 -8.97
CA LEU A 10 -34.29 42.40 -8.28
C LEU A 10 -33.90 41.19 -9.14
N TRP A 11 -34.14 41.25 -10.44
CA TRP A 11 -33.73 40.20 -11.37
C TRP A 11 -32.20 40.08 -11.52
N LEU A 12 -31.53 41.19 -11.54
CA LEU A 12 -30.05 41.22 -11.63
C LEU A 12 -29.43 40.68 -10.36
N SER A 13 -29.95 41.00 -9.18
CA SER A 13 -29.45 40.45 -7.91
C SER A 13 -29.72 38.94 -7.77
N LEU A 14 -30.85 38.45 -8.24
CA LEU A 14 -31.18 37.00 -8.28
C LEU A 14 -30.22 36.25 -9.21
N LEU A 15 -29.91 36.81 -10.38
CA LEU A 15 -28.96 36.20 -11.35
C LEU A 15 -27.52 36.17 -10.77
N LEU A 16 -27.10 37.19 -10.05
CA LEU A 16 -25.80 37.22 -9.36
C LEU A 16 -25.70 36.21 -8.21
N TRP A 17 -26.81 36.01 -7.47
CA TRP A 17 -26.87 34.97 -6.45
C TRP A 17 -26.84 33.55 -7.04
N PHE A 18 -27.53 33.31 -8.16
CA PHE A 18 -27.45 32.04 -8.86
C PHE A 18 -26.06 31.75 -9.45
N ALA A 19 -25.39 32.77 -9.99
CA ALA A 19 -24.02 32.63 -10.49
C ALA A 19 -23.01 32.33 -9.39
N ALA A 20 -23.20 32.87 -8.16
CA ALA A 20 -22.33 32.60 -7.03
C ALA A 20 -22.46 31.14 -6.50
N ILE A 21 -23.63 30.51 -6.67
CA ILE A 21 -23.85 29.11 -6.26
C ILE A 21 -23.14 28.13 -7.23
N PHE A 22 -23.01 28.47 -8.50
CA PHE A 22 -22.30 27.67 -9.49
C PHE A 22 -20.77 27.80 -9.42
N LEU A 23 -20.24 28.80 -8.72
CA LEU A 23 -18.81 28.97 -8.44
C LEU A 23 -18.35 28.29 -7.15
N ALA A 24 -19.26 27.71 -6.36
CA ALA A 24 -18.91 26.72 -5.34
C ALA A 24 -18.42 25.48 -6.08
N GLY A 25 -17.21 25.57 -6.65
CA GLY A 25 -16.54 24.52 -7.39
C GLY A 25 -16.54 23.26 -6.53
N CYS A 26 -16.88 22.13 -7.14
CA CYS A 26 -16.49 20.85 -6.63
C CYS A 26 -14.98 20.91 -6.35
N GLU A 27 -14.58 21.12 -5.12
CA GLU A 27 -13.27 20.66 -4.68
C GLU A 27 -13.29 19.15 -4.88
N SER A 28 -12.83 18.72 -6.06
CA SER A 28 -12.56 17.32 -6.32
C SER A 28 -11.41 16.94 -5.40
N GLY A 29 -11.75 16.40 -4.23
CA GLY A 29 -10.77 15.82 -3.32
C GLY A 29 -9.91 14.81 -4.09
N PRO A 30 -8.71 14.51 -3.61
CA PRO A 30 -7.83 13.55 -4.27
C PRO A 30 -8.59 12.26 -4.55
N SER A 31 -8.35 11.66 -5.72
CA SER A 31 -8.93 10.33 -6.02
C SER A 31 -8.55 9.35 -4.92
N GLY A 32 -9.35 8.31 -4.67
CA GLY A 32 -9.07 7.34 -3.60
C GLY A 32 -7.64 6.78 -3.65
N ILE A 33 -7.08 6.59 -4.85
CA ILE A 33 -5.68 6.18 -5.05
C ILE A 33 -4.71 7.25 -4.54
N GLN A 34 -4.96 8.50 -4.86
CA GLN A 34 -4.08 9.60 -4.47
C GLN A 34 -4.15 9.84 -2.95
N GLN A 35 -5.32 9.73 -2.34
CA GLN A 35 -5.47 9.80 -0.90
C GLN A 35 -4.71 8.68 -0.20
N THR A 36 -4.82 7.45 -0.68
CA THR A 36 -4.07 6.31 -0.15
C THR A 36 -2.55 6.52 -0.21
N ARG A 37 -2.05 7.13 -1.29
CA ARG A 37 -0.61 7.48 -1.40
C ARG A 37 -0.19 8.53 -0.40
N ILE A 38 -1.00 9.57 -0.19
CA ILE A 38 -0.76 10.62 0.80
C ILE A 38 -0.72 10.01 2.21
N ASP A 39 -1.71 9.19 2.55
CA ASP A 39 -1.81 8.57 3.86
C ASP A 39 -0.64 7.61 4.12
N ASN A 40 -0.25 6.81 3.13
CA ASN A 40 0.91 5.95 3.20
C ASN A 40 2.21 6.76 3.38
N ALA A 41 2.39 7.84 2.64
CA ALA A 41 3.57 8.70 2.76
C ALA A 41 3.65 9.34 4.15
N ALA A 42 2.53 9.84 4.69
CA ALA A 42 2.49 10.41 6.04
C ALA A 42 2.81 9.36 7.11
N ARG A 43 2.26 8.14 6.98
CA ARG A 43 2.54 7.03 7.88
C ARG A 43 4.02 6.62 7.85
N ILE A 44 4.60 6.51 6.65
CA ILE A 44 6.02 6.19 6.47
C ILE A 44 6.91 7.27 7.08
N ALA A 45 6.56 8.55 6.89
CA ALA A 45 7.31 9.66 7.46
C ALA A 45 7.29 9.69 9.00
N SER A 46 6.30 9.08 9.64
CA SER A 46 6.19 8.96 11.09
C SER A 46 6.91 7.73 11.67
N GLU A 47 7.48 6.86 10.84
CA GLU A 47 8.19 5.67 11.31
C GLU A 47 9.48 6.05 12.04
N ALA A 48 9.63 5.58 13.27
CA ALA A 48 10.86 5.82 14.03
C ALA A 48 12.06 5.10 13.38
N PRO A 49 13.21 5.76 13.24
CA PRO A 49 14.42 5.10 12.79
C PRO A 49 14.85 4.02 13.79
N GLY A 50 15.51 2.97 13.29
CA GLY A 50 15.98 1.87 14.14
C GLY A 50 16.60 0.75 13.34
N ASP A 51 17.22 -0.20 14.04
CA ASP A 51 17.80 -1.39 13.41
C ASP A 51 16.76 -2.50 13.25
N TYR A 52 15.79 -2.21 12.41
CA TYR A 52 14.72 -3.12 12.00
C TYR A 52 14.29 -2.82 10.57
N TYR A 53 13.42 -3.66 10.07
CA TYR A 53 12.77 -3.49 8.77
C TYR A 53 11.26 -3.47 8.94
N ILE A 54 10.56 -2.89 7.97
CA ILE A 54 9.11 -3.03 7.84
C ILE A 54 8.86 -4.05 6.75
N GLY A 55 8.10 -5.08 7.09
CA GLY A 55 7.79 -6.19 6.17
C GLY A 55 6.30 -6.28 5.89
N ARG A 56 5.96 -6.55 4.63
CA ARG A 56 4.61 -6.90 4.21
C ARG A 56 4.62 -8.34 3.72
N ARG A 57 3.86 -9.22 4.38
CA ARG A 57 3.75 -10.61 3.94
C ARG A 57 3.07 -10.67 2.57
N TYR A 58 3.61 -11.50 1.70
CA TYR A 58 3.10 -11.72 0.37
C TYR A 58 2.99 -13.22 0.11
N PHE A 59 1.81 -13.76 0.38
CA PHE A 59 1.56 -15.19 0.23
C PHE A 59 0.90 -15.47 -1.11
N LYS A 60 1.43 -16.44 -1.81
CA LYS A 60 0.82 -17.15 -2.94
C LYS A 60 0.98 -18.64 -2.69
N VAL A 61 0.04 -19.45 -3.16
CA VAL A 61 0.03 -20.90 -2.88
C VAL A 61 1.37 -21.59 -3.18
N ASN A 62 2.04 -21.15 -4.25
CA ASN A 62 3.33 -21.69 -4.67
C ASN A 62 4.55 -20.94 -4.09
N TYR A 63 4.34 -19.80 -3.39
CA TYR A 63 5.41 -18.88 -2.94
C TYR A 63 5.25 -18.57 -1.45
N LYS A 64 5.43 -19.56 -0.62
CA LYS A 64 5.07 -19.50 0.81
C LYS A 64 5.94 -18.58 1.65
N PHE A 65 7.16 -18.29 1.18
CA PHE A 65 8.18 -17.62 2.00
C PHE A 65 8.41 -16.15 1.65
N TRP A 66 7.57 -15.57 0.80
CA TRP A 66 7.78 -14.23 0.31
C TRP A 66 7.27 -13.15 1.26
N GLY A 67 7.99 -12.04 1.21
CA GLY A 67 7.58 -10.76 1.80
C GLY A 67 8.30 -9.61 1.15
N TYR A 68 7.65 -8.45 1.09
CA TYR A 68 8.28 -7.19 0.72
C TYR A 68 8.91 -6.58 1.97
N VAL A 69 10.17 -6.19 1.90
CA VAL A 69 10.95 -5.70 3.03
C VAL A 69 11.61 -4.37 2.67
N ARG A 70 11.49 -3.37 3.56
CA ARG A 70 12.09 -2.05 3.41
C ARG A 70 12.63 -1.53 4.75
N ARG A 71 13.51 -0.56 4.73
CA ARG A 71 13.90 0.17 5.94
C ARG A 71 12.80 1.13 6.40
N PRO A 72 12.72 1.46 7.69
CA PRO A 72 11.85 2.54 8.16
C PRO A 72 12.11 3.84 7.39
N GLY A 73 11.06 4.59 7.10
CA GLY A 73 11.12 5.84 6.34
C GLY A 73 11.29 5.68 4.82
N GLN A 74 11.52 4.48 4.31
CA GLN A 74 11.57 4.25 2.86
C GLN A 74 10.17 4.00 2.28
N PRO A 75 9.86 4.48 1.06
CA PRO A 75 8.59 4.17 0.41
C PRO A 75 8.52 2.69 0.04
N TRP A 76 7.30 2.16 -0.14
CA TRP A 76 7.09 0.77 -0.55
C TRP A 76 7.66 0.47 -1.94
N SER A 77 7.71 1.45 -2.83
CA SER A 77 8.37 1.31 -4.14
C SER A 77 9.87 0.99 -4.05
N ALA A 78 10.51 1.28 -2.93
CA ALA A 78 11.90 0.93 -2.65
C ALA A 78 12.05 -0.42 -1.92
N SER A 79 10.95 -1.10 -1.60
CA SER A 79 11.00 -2.41 -0.93
C SER A 79 11.56 -3.49 -1.86
N GLN A 80 12.14 -4.51 -1.27
CA GLN A 80 12.61 -5.69 -1.97
C GLN A 80 11.70 -6.87 -1.67
N LEU A 81 11.34 -7.63 -2.70
CA LEU A 81 10.73 -8.94 -2.52
C LEU A 81 11.83 -9.93 -2.14
N VAL A 82 11.67 -10.59 -1.01
CA VAL A 82 12.68 -11.46 -0.43
C VAL A 82 12.13 -12.87 -0.19
N MET A 83 13.05 -13.84 -0.15
CA MET A 83 12.79 -15.15 0.43
C MET A 83 13.18 -15.10 1.91
N LEU A 84 12.25 -15.48 2.79
CA LEU A 84 12.53 -15.53 4.23
C LEU A 84 13.30 -16.81 4.57
N ASN A 85 14.48 -16.65 5.15
CA ASN A 85 15.19 -17.73 5.82
C ASN A 85 14.68 -17.85 7.26
N GLU A 86 13.93 -18.91 7.52
CA GLU A 86 13.21 -19.14 8.77
C GLU A 86 13.94 -20.13 9.70
N LYS A 87 15.23 -20.39 9.48
CA LYS A 87 16.01 -21.32 10.31
C LYS A 87 16.09 -20.89 11.77
N GLN A 88 16.10 -19.57 12.04
CA GLN A 88 16.16 -19.03 13.40
C GLN A 88 14.77 -18.74 13.97
N LYS A 89 13.83 -18.31 13.15
CA LYS A 89 12.50 -17.94 13.55
C LYS A 89 11.53 -18.22 12.40
N LEU A 90 10.49 -19.03 12.66
CA LEU A 90 9.41 -19.25 11.71
C LEU A 90 8.60 -17.96 11.53
N ALA A 91 8.13 -17.69 10.31
CA ALA A 91 7.15 -16.65 10.06
C ALA A 91 5.83 -16.97 10.79
N PRO A 92 4.98 -15.95 11.06
CA PRO A 92 3.80 -16.13 11.89
C PRO A 92 2.84 -17.22 11.41
N ASP A 93 2.55 -17.25 10.12
CA ASP A 93 1.66 -18.23 9.50
C ASP A 93 2.20 -19.66 9.61
N ARG A 94 3.52 -19.81 9.55
CA ARG A 94 4.18 -21.11 9.70
C ARG A 94 4.25 -21.56 11.15
N ALA A 95 4.52 -20.61 12.06
CA ALA A 95 4.49 -20.90 13.50
C ALA A 95 3.10 -21.28 13.98
N ALA A 96 2.05 -20.77 13.34
CA ALA A 96 0.65 -21.09 13.62
C ALA A 96 0.12 -22.30 12.81
N GLU A 97 0.97 -22.95 11.99
CA GLU A 97 0.59 -24.02 11.06
C GLU A 97 -0.60 -23.69 10.15
N SER A 98 -0.78 -22.39 9.88
CA SER A 98 -1.88 -21.83 9.10
C SER A 98 -1.33 -21.00 7.93
N PHE A 99 -0.83 -21.68 6.91
CA PHE A 99 -0.15 -21.05 5.78
C PHE A 99 -1.00 -20.00 5.08
N GLY A 100 -0.42 -18.80 4.95
CA GLY A 100 -1.05 -17.66 4.31
C GLY A 100 -2.08 -16.93 5.17
N SER A 101 -2.30 -17.34 6.42
CA SER A 101 -3.21 -16.65 7.34
C SER A 101 -2.81 -15.19 7.60
N ASP A 102 -1.54 -14.87 7.46
CA ASP A 102 -0.96 -13.55 7.62
C ASP A 102 -0.68 -12.83 6.29
N ASN A 103 -1.28 -13.29 5.19
CA ASN A 103 -1.11 -12.63 3.90
C ASN A 103 -1.51 -11.16 3.98
N ASN A 104 -0.63 -10.29 3.46
CA ASN A 104 -0.77 -8.84 3.50
C ASN A 104 -0.67 -8.20 4.91
N TYR A 105 -0.37 -8.94 5.96
CA TYR A 105 -0.10 -8.36 7.27
C TYR A 105 1.22 -7.60 7.25
N GLU A 106 1.31 -6.56 8.08
CA GLU A 106 2.49 -5.72 8.21
C GLU A 106 3.18 -5.97 9.55
N TYR A 107 4.49 -6.17 9.46
CA TYR A 107 5.34 -6.52 10.61
C TYR A 107 6.55 -5.60 10.70
N LYS A 108 6.98 -5.38 11.91
CA LYS A 108 8.33 -4.97 12.23
C LYS A 108 9.20 -6.23 12.26
N LEU A 109 10.20 -6.29 11.40
CA LEU A 109 11.05 -7.46 11.24
C LEU A 109 12.45 -7.16 11.79
N TYR A 110 12.94 -8.06 12.61
CA TYR A 110 14.31 -8.08 13.08
C TYR A 110 15.07 -9.17 12.34
N GLY A 111 16.19 -8.82 11.74
CA GLY A 111 16.97 -9.72 10.90
C GLY A 111 17.93 -8.96 10.01
N ASN A 112 18.48 -9.66 9.05
CA ASN A 112 19.43 -9.08 8.09
C ASN A 112 19.37 -9.83 6.75
N PHE A 113 19.74 -9.13 5.69
CA PHE A 113 20.04 -9.80 4.43
C PHE A 113 21.29 -10.65 4.61
N SER A 114 21.28 -11.90 4.13
CA SER A 114 22.44 -12.79 4.20
C SER A 114 23.56 -12.38 3.22
N GLY A 115 23.20 -11.67 2.17
CA GLY A 115 24.03 -11.40 1.00
C GLY A 115 23.83 -12.42 -0.13
N ASP A 116 23.17 -13.53 0.16
CA ASP A 116 22.88 -14.58 -0.81
C ASP A 116 21.54 -14.32 -1.53
N THR A 117 21.34 -15.06 -2.63
CA THR A 117 20.08 -15.13 -3.35
C THR A 117 19.58 -16.57 -3.40
N VAL A 118 18.26 -16.74 -3.36
CA VAL A 118 17.60 -18.05 -3.40
C VAL A 118 16.85 -18.17 -4.71
N TYR A 119 17.06 -19.28 -5.40
CA TYR A 119 16.27 -19.62 -6.58
C TYR A 119 14.89 -20.11 -6.17
N GLU A 120 13.87 -19.53 -6.79
CA GLU A 120 12.46 -19.91 -6.58
C GLU A 120 11.89 -20.50 -7.88
N PRO A 121 11.62 -21.82 -7.90
CA PRO A 121 11.26 -22.52 -9.14
C PRO A 121 9.94 -22.10 -9.77
N ALA A 122 8.93 -21.74 -8.97
CA ALA A 122 7.60 -21.44 -9.48
C ALA A 122 7.56 -20.11 -10.25
N SER A 123 8.38 -19.13 -9.88
CA SER A 123 8.55 -17.88 -10.60
C SER A 123 9.73 -17.90 -11.58
N ASN A 124 10.58 -18.93 -11.51
CA ASN A 124 11.85 -19.00 -12.21
C ASN A 124 12.73 -17.76 -11.92
N GLY A 125 12.74 -17.32 -10.66
CA GLY A 125 13.41 -16.11 -10.23
C GLY A 125 14.45 -16.33 -9.14
N MET A 126 15.37 -15.37 -9.03
CA MET A 126 16.34 -15.28 -7.94
C MET A 126 15.96 -14.14 -7.02
N TYR A 127 15.86 -14.40 -5.72
CA TYR A 127 15.43 -13.41 -4.72
C TYR A 127 16.44 -13.29 -3.60
N PRO A 128 16.69 -12.07 -3.08
CA PRO A 128 17.54 -11.90 -1.90
C PRO A 128 17.00 -12.71 -0.73
N GLU A 129 17.90 -13.30 0.03
CA GLU A 129 17.57 -14.00 1.26
C GLU A 129 17.56 -13.03 2.44
N PHE A 130 16.47 -13.06 3.23
CA PHE A 130 16.36 -12.34 4.49
C PHE A 130 16.28 -13.31 5.66
N VAL A 131 17.28 -13.30 6.53
CA VAL A 131 17.34 -14.14 7.74
C VAL A 131 16.45 -13.53 8.81
N LEU A 132 15.32 -14.19 9.06
CA LEU A 132 14.35 -13.74 10.07
C LEU A 132 14.82 -14.17 11.47
N LYS A 133 14.98 -13.20 12.38
CA LYS A 133 15.37 -13.43 13.78
C LYS A 133 14.22 -13.20 14.76
N ASN A 134 13.38 -12.21 14.48
CA ASN A 134 12.18 -11.92 15.28
C ASN A 134 11.21 -11.03 14.48
N TYR A 135 9.99 -10.89 14.97
CA TYR A 135 8.99 -9.99 14.40
C TYR A 135 8.02 -9.47 15.45
N GLU A 136 7.43 -8.32 15.17
CA GLU A 136 6.29 -7.74 15.91
C GLU A 136 5.20 -7.38 14.92
N LEU A 137 3.95 -7.72 15.22
CA LEU A 137 2.82 -7.37 14.37
C LEU A 137 2.55 -5.86 14.46
N ILE A 138 2.52 -5.17 13.32
CA ILE A 138 2.12 -3.76 13.23
C ILE A 138 0.63 -3.68 12.92
N SER A 139 0.16 -4.40 11.91
CA SER A 139 -1.24 -4.34 11.49
C SER A 139 -1.66 -5.60 10.74
N THR A 140 -2.87 -6.07 11.02
CA THR A 140 -3.55 -7.13 10.25
C THR A 140 -4.31 -6.58 9.04
N SER A 141 -4.54 -5.26 8.99
CA SER A 141 -5.24 -4.58 7.91
C SER A 141 -4.54 -3.27 7.57
N PRO A 142 -3.28 -3.34 7.10
CA PRO A 142 -2.53 -2.16 6.73
C PRO A 142 -3.08 -1.56 5.43
N PRO A 143 -2.82 -0.26 5.16
CA PRO A 143 -3.22 0.37 3.91
C PRO A 143 -2.67 -0.37 2.69
N PRO A 144 -3.37 -0.34 1.55
CA PRO A 144 -2.91 -0.93 0.31
C PRO A 144 -1.55 -0.41 -0.12
N ILE A 145 -0.69 -1.30 -0.61
CA ILE A 145 0.60 -0.96 -1.21
C ILE A 145 0.66 -1.33 -2.69
N PHE A 146 -0.34 -2.06 -3.18
CA PHE A 146 -0.44 -2.46 -4.58
C PHE A 146 -1.58 -1.70 -5.26
N LYS A 147 -1.35 -1.32 -6.50
CA LYS A 147 -2.34 -0.64 -7.33
C LYS A 147 -3.61 -1.48 -7.53
N SER A 148 -3.46 -2.79 -7.67
CA SER A 148 -4.58 -3.73 -7.79
C SER A 148 -5.49 -3.72 -6.56
N GLN A 149 -4.95 -3.55 -5.37
CA GLN A 149 -5.71 -3.49 -4.13
C GLN A 149 -6.60 -2.23 -4.05
N VAL A 150 -6.10 -1.11 -4.57
CA VAL A 150 -6.85 0.17 -4.56
C VAL A 150 -7.91 0.19 -5.65
N SER A 151 -7.63 -0.39 -6.81
CA SER A 151 -8.56 -0.40 -7.95
C SER A 151 -9.68 -1.44 -7.84
N GLY A 152 -9.62 -2.34 -6.85
CA GLY A 152 -10.55 -3.47 -6.71
C GLY A 152 -10.51 -4.45 -7.89
N ARG A 153 -9.55 -4.29 -8.79
CA ARG A 153 -9.33 -5.20 -9.92
C ARG A 153 -8.34 -6.27 -9.49
N ALA A 154 -8.86 -7.44 -9.14
CA ALA A 154 -8.04 -8.63 -9.16
C ALA A 154 -7.43 -8.74 -10.57
N GLN A 155 -6.11 -8.72 -10.69
CA GLN A 155 -5.47 -9.01 -11.96
C GLN A 155 -5.83 -10.45 -12.33
N ALA A 156 -6.71 -10.59 -13.31
CA ALA A 156 -6.91 -11.87 -13.97
C ALA A 156 -5.55 -12.24 -14.58
N ALA A 157 -4.99 -13.35 -14.12
CA ALA A 157 -3.76 -13.90 -14.65
C ALA A 157 -4.02 -14.36 -16.09
N VAL A 158 -3.78 -13.47 -17.04
CA VAL A 158 -3.72 -13.84 -18.44
C VAL A 158 -2.27 -14.21 -18.73
N GLY A 159 -2.00 -15.51 -18.79
CA GLY A 159 -0.82 -16.08 -19.43
C GLY A 159 0.55 -15.69 -18.85
N GLY A 160 0.78 -15.93 -17.57
CA GLY A 160 2.09 -15.74 -16.95
C GLY A 160 1.99 -15.18 -15.52
N LEU A 161 2.89 -15.62 -14.65
CA LEU A 161 2.96 -15.11 -13.29
C LEU A 161 3.49 -13.68 -13.31
N THR A 162 2.63 -12.71 -13.08
CA THR A 162 3.06 -11.32 -12.90
C THR A 162 3.18 -11.00 -11.42
N ILE A 163 4.38 -10.69 -10.99
CA ILE A 163 4.65 -10.20 -9.63
C ILE A 163 4.41 -8.68 -9.64
N GLU A 164 3.38 -8.24 -8.95
CA GLU A 164 3.08 -6.82 -8.82
C GLU A 164 4.08 -6.15 -7.89
N LYS A 165 4.62 -5.00 -8.31
CA LYS A 165 5.50 -4.18 -7.47
C LYS A 165 4.68 -3.22 -6.62
N PRO A 166 5.05 -3.02 -5.35
CA PRO A 166 4.46 -1.99 -4.49
C PRO A 166 4.70 -0.58 -5.03
N GLU A 167 3.76 0.34 -4.73
CA GLU A 167 3.85 1.77 -5.06
C GLU A 167 4.37 2.63 -3.89
#